data_a48e41160837ba88a84f468bea805738
#
_entry.id   a48e41160837ba88a84f468bea805738
#
_cell.length_a   1.000
_cell.length_b   1.000
_cell.length_c   1.000
_cell.angle_alpha   90.00
_cell.angle_beta   90.00
_cell.angle_gamma   90.00
#
_symmetry.space_group_name_H-M   'P 1'
#
loop_
_entity.id
_entity.type
_entity.pdbx_description
1 polymer ?
#
loop_
_entity_poly.entity_id
_entity_poly.type
_entity_poly.pdbx_seq_one_letter_code
_entity_poly.pdbx_strand_id
1 'polypeptide(L)'
;MEEKKEQHKKSIRFFNDREVRAVWDEESNCWWFSATDIVRAINDEPDYTKAGNYWRWLKRRLKQEGIEPVSTTHGFKFEAPDGKLRVADVLNSKDVVLLAKNYPNNRANDFLDWFTYSDNTIDGQSKKKAYQLFESELLKTIEPESINILYNMKLKEWGLRIKPVSQLDLYKYGV
;
A
#
# COMPACT_ATOMS: atom_id res chain seq x y z
N MET A 1 15.88 -5.81 -34.32
CA MET A 1 15.14 -4.90 -33.39
C MET A 1 15.12 -5.59 -32.04
N GLU A 2 15.99 -5.15 -31.15
CA GLU A 2 15.93 -5.64 -29.77
C GLU A 2 14.69 -5.03 -29.09
N GLU A 3 13.74 -5.88 -28.71
CA GLU A 3 12.66 -5.48 -27.80
C GLU A 3 13.32 -5.02 -26.50
N LYS A 4 13.32 -3.70 -26.27
CA LYS A 4 13.62 -3.15 -24.95
C LYS A 4 12.64 -3.78 -23.95
N LYS A 5 13.10 -4.78 -23.20
CA LYS A 5 12.40 -5.25 -22.01
C LYS A 5 12.34 -4.06 -21.05
N GLU A 6 11.20 -3.38 -21.03
CA GLU A 6 10.90 -2.40 -19.99
C GLU A 6 10.93 -3.13 -18.65
N GLN A 7 12.01 -2.96 -17.91
CA GLN A 7 12.16 -3.49 -16.56
C GLN A 7 11.47 -2.53 -15.60
N HIS A 8 10.15 -2.62 -15.48
CA HIS A 8 9.44 -1.91 -14.44
C HIS A 8 9.84 -2.42 -13.06
N LYS A 9 10.04 -1.50 -12.11
CA LYS A 9 10.21 -1.87 -10.71
C LYS A 9 8.93 -2.53 -10.22
N LYS A 10 9.07 -3.65 -9.53
CA LYS A 10 7.94 -4.40 -8.97
C LYS A 10 7.98 -4.34 -7.46
N SER A 11 6.82 -4.27 -6.83
CA SER A 11 6.66 -4.35 -5.39
C SER A 11 5.55 -5.35 -5.05
N ILE A 12 5.77 -6.11 -3.99
CA ILE A 12 4.77 -7.00 -3.41
C ILE A 12 4.59 -6.56 -1.97
N ARG A 13 3.36 -6.30 -1.57
CA ARG A 13 2.97 -5.89 -0.22
C ARG A 13 1.93 -6.84 0.30
N PHE A 14 1.83 -6.96 1.61
CA PHE A 14 0.93 -7.92 2.24
C PHE A 14 -0.10 -7.20 3.12
N PHE A 15 -1.35 -7.51 2.88
CA PHE A 15 -2.46 -7.18 3.75
C PHE A 15 -3.14 -8.48 4.18
N ASN A 16 -3.17 -8.78 5.49
CA ASN A 16 -3.71 -10.02 6.05
C ASN A 16 -3.22 -11.28 5.31
N ASP A 17 -1.90 -11.37 5.12
CA ASP A 17 -1.22 -12.46 4.40
C ASP A 17 -1.59 -12.61 2.91
N ARG A 18 -2.32 -11.65 2.36
CA ARG A 18 -2.62 -11.58 0.92
C ARG A 18 -1.68 -10.62 0.21
N GLU A 19 -1.12 -11.08 -0.88
CA GLU A 19 -0.25 -10.27 -1.73
C GLU A 19 -1.04 -9.20 -2.48
N VAL A 20 -0.53 -7.98 -2.45
CA VAL A 20 -0.94 -6.86 -3.30
C VAL A 20 0.25 -6.45 -4.14
N ARG A 21 0.24 -6.84 -5.39
CA ARG A 21 1.33 -6.57 -6.34
C ARG A 21 1.18 -5.19 -6.95
N ALA A 22 2.30 -4.51 -7.13
CA ALA A 22 2.36 -3.22 -7.77
C ALA A 22 3.54 -3.13 -8.74
N VAL A 23 3.40 -2.28 -9.73
CA VAL A 23 4.40 -1.95 -10.73
C VAL A 23 4.64 -0.46 -10.72
N TRP A 24 5.89 -0.03 -10.69
CA TRP A 24 6.26 1.37 -10.86
C TRP A 24 6.29 1.71 -12.34
N ASP A 25 5.58 2.75 -12.69
CA ASP A 25 5.61 3.32 -14.04
C ASP A 25 6.41 4.63 -14.02
N GLU A 26 7.50 4.65 -14.77
CA GLU A 26 8.38 5.82 -14.83
C GLU A 26 7.77 6.97 -15.62
N GLU A 27 6.88 6.68 -16.57
CA GLU A 27 6.24 7.69 -17.40
C GLU A 27 5.23 8.52 -16.59
N SER A 28 4.36 7.84 -15.83
CA SER A 28 3.38 8.49 -14.94
C SER A 28 3.95 8.84 -13.56
N ASN A 29 5.17 8.40 -13.27
CA ASN A 29 5.88 8.57 -12.00
C ASN A 29 5.02 8.14 -10.79
N CYS A 30 4.35 7.00 -10.91
CA CYS A 30 3.50 6.47 -9.85
C CYS A 30 3.46 4.93 -9.82
N TRP A 31 3.00 4.40 -8.68
CA TRP A 31 2.72 2.98 -8.51
C TRP A 31 1.33 2.62 -9.04
N TRP A 32 1.27 1.49 -9.75
CA TRP A 32 0.06 0.87 -10.26
C TRP A 32 -0.17 -0.46 -9.59
N PHE A 33 -1.28 -0.61 -8.89
CA PHE A 33 -1.64 -1.77 -8.07
C PHE A 33 -2.60 -2.68 -8.81
N SER A 34 -2.41 -4.00 -8.72
CA SER A 34 -3.33 -4.99 -9.28
C SER A 34 -4.69 -4.89 -8.61
N ALA A 35 -5.73 -4.54 -9.37
CA ALA A 35 -7.09 -4.43 -8.86
C ALA A 35 -7.64 -5.76 -8.33
N THR A 36 -7.31 -6.87 -8.98
CA THR A 36 -7.70 -8.20 -8.51
C THR A 36 -7.05 -8.56 -7.18
N ASP A 37 -5.78 -8.19 -6.98
CA ASP A 37 -5.08 -8.44 -5.71
C ASP A 37 -5.69 -7.63 -4.57
N ILE A 38 -6.07 -6.38 -4.83
CA ILE A 38 -6.76 -5.53 -3.86
C ILE A 38 -8.07 -6.17 -3.41
N VAL A 39 -8.87 -6.64 -4.36
CA VAL A 39 -10.14 -7.35 -4.07
C VAL A 39 -9.89 -8.62 -3.28
N ARG A 40 -8.86 -9.40 -3.64
CA ARG A 40 -8.46 -10.60 -2.87
C ARG A 40 -8.11 -10.25 -1.44
N ALA A 41 -7.33 -9.19 -1.25
CA ALA A 41 -6.89 -8.75 0.06
C ALA A 41 -8.07 -8.29 0.93
N ILE A 42 -8.95 -7.44 0.40
CA ILE A 42 -10.13 -6.93 1.12
C ILE A 42 -11.10 -8.06 1.50
N ASN A 43 -11.37 -8.99 0.56
CA ASN A 43 -12.34 -10.05 0.77
C ASN A 43 -11.75 -11.30 1.47
N ASP A 44 -10.44 -11.32 1.70
CA ASP A 44 -9.70 -12.51 2.14
C ASP A 44 -9.96 -13.74 1.26
N GLU A 45 -10.05 -13.51 -0.07
CA GLU A 45 -10.38 -14.54 -1.05
C GLU A 45 -9.10 -15.18 -1.62
N PRO A 46 -8.85 -16.48 -1.38
CA PRO A 46 -7.67 -17.15 -1.91
C PRO A 46 -7.72 -17.40 -3.43
N ASP A 47 -8.91 -17.50 -4.00
CA ASP A 47 -9.11 -17.86 -5.40
C ASP A 47 -9.06 -16.62 -6.32
N TYR A 48 -8.08 -16.58 -7.22
CA TYR A 48 -7.93 -15.51 -8.21
C TYR A 48 -9.11 -15.39 -9.16
N THR A 49 -9.74 -16.49 -9.52
CA THR A 49 -10.88 -16.47 -10.45
C THR A 49 -12.09 -15.83 -9.82
N LYS A 50 -12.36 -16.16 -8.55
CA LYS A 50 -13.45 -15.55 -7.78
C LYS A 50 -13.21 -14.07 -7.55
N ALA A 51 -12.00 -13.69 -7.18
CA ALA A 51 -11.64 -12.28 -7.00
C ALA A 51 -11.73 -11.49 -8.31
N GLY A 52 -11.30 -12.07 -9.42
CA GLY A 52 -11.44 -11.45 -10.75
C GLY A 52 -12.89 -11.28 -11.19
N ASN A 53 -13.76 -12.25 -10.87
CA ASN A 53 -15.21 -12.14 -11.12
C ASN A 53 -15.83 -11.04 -10.26
N TYR A 54 -15.46 -10.97 -8.98
CA TYR A 54 -15.92 -9.93 -8.07
C TYR A 54 -15.45 -8.54 -8.53
N TRP A 55 -14.19 -8.42 -8.96
CA TRP A 55 -13.67 -7.16 -9.52
C TRP A 55 -14.49 -6.70 -10.73
N ARG A 56 -14.80 -7.59 -11.67
CA ARG A 56 -15.62 -7.26 -12.86
C ARG A 56 -17.03 -6.80 -12.49
N TRP A 57 -17.64 -7.43 -11.49
CA TRP A 57 -18.94 -7.02 -10.97
C TRP A 57 -18.84 -5.64 -10.28
N LEU A 58 -17.87 -5.46 -9.40
CA LEU A 58 -17.64 -4.20 -8.67
C LEU A 58 -17.38 -3.03 -9.62
N LYS A 59 -16.55 -3.23 -10.61
CA LYS A 59 -16.24 -2.24 -11.65
C LYS A 59 -17.50 -1.77 -12.39
N ARG A 60 -18.40 -2.71 -12.76
CA ARG A 60 -19.67 -2.37 -13.39
C ARG A 60 -20.59 -1.58 -12.46
N ARG A 61 -20.66 -1.98 -11.20
CA ARG A 61 -21.47 -1.30 -10.19
C ARG A 61 -21.00 0.13 -9.98
N LEU A 62 -19.71 0.33 -9.74
CA LEU A 62 -19.14 1.67 -9.56
C LEU A 62 -19.39 2.57 -10.76
N LYS A 63 -19.27 2.02 -11.96
CA LYS A 63 -19.58 2.76 -13.19
C LYS A 63 -21.05 3.20 -13.25
N GLN A 64 -21.99 2.35 -12.83
CA GLN A 64 -23.42 2.68 -12.77
C GLN A 64 -23.70 3.77 -11.72
N GLU A 65 -22.92 3.84 -10.65
CA GLU A 65 -22.99 4.85 -9.59
C GLU A 65 -22.25 6.16 -9.97
N GLY A 66 -21.69 6.23 -11.19
CA GLY A 66 -20.93 7.40 -11.65
C GLY A 66 -19.54 7.51 -11.03
N ILE A 67 -19.07 6.46 -10.37
CA ILE A 67 -17.76 6.37 -9.74
C ILE A 67 -16.89 5.54 -10.69
N GLU A 68 -16.10 6.22 -11.50
CA GLU A 68 -15.11 5.54 -12.33
C GLU A 68 -13.73 5.67 -11.65
N PRO A 69 -13.25 4.64 -10.95
CA PRO A 69 -11.82 4.54 -10.74
C PRO A 69 -11.21 4.45 -12.14
N VAL A 70 -10.26 5.31 -12.43
CA VAL A 70 -9.60 5.36 -13.74
C VAL A 70 -8.81 4.07 -13.92
N SER A 71 -9.56 3.02 -14.19
CA SER A 71 -8.99 1.76 -14.62
C SER A 71 -8.48 1.99 -16.02
N THR A 72 -7.24 2.20 -16.08
CA THR A 72 -6.60 2.73 -17.21
C THR A 72 -6.31 1.72 -18.28
N THR A 73 -6.22 2.27 -19.41
CA THR A 73 -5.53 1.84 -20.62
C THR A 73 -4.08 1.30 -20.40
N HIS A 74 -3.52 1.37 -19.21
CA HIS A 74 -2.21 0.80 -18.89
C HIS A 74 -2.38 -0.65 -18.41
N GLY A 75 -2.32 -1.58 -19.33
CA GLY A 75 -2.31 -3.00 -19.01
C GLY A 75 -0.92 -3.46 -18.60
N PHE A 76 -0.66 -3.57 -17.30
CA PHE A 76 0.56 -4.24 -16.83
C PHE A 76 0.37 -5.75 -16.78
N LYS A 77 1.43 -6.48 -17.11
CA LYS A 77 1.44 -7.94 -17.05
C LYS A 77 1.90 -8.41 -15.67
N PHE A 78 1.06 -9.18 -15.02
CA PHE A 78 1.39 -9.87 -13.78
C PHE A 78 1.44 -11.37 -14.00
N GLU A 79 2.29 -12.04 -13.24
CA GLU A 79 2.36 -13.48 -13.25
C GLU A 79 1.11 -14.07 -12.58
N ALA A 80 0.42 -14.95 -13.27
CA ALA A 80 -0.72 -15.69 -12.74
C ALA A 80 -0.24 -16.94 -11.98
N PRO A 81 -1.09 -17.60 -11.17
CA PRO A 81 -0.71 -18.81 -10.42
C PRO A 81 -0.20 -19.95 -11.29
N ASP A 82 -0.55 -19.97 -12.57
CA ASP A 82 -0.06 -20.94 -13.56
C ASP A 82 1.28 -20.55 -14.21
N GLY A 83 1.95 -19.51 -13.69
CA GLY A 83 3.23 -19.01 -14.19
C GLY A 83 3.14 -18.20 -15.49
N LYS A 84 1.95 -17.97 -16.04
CA LYS A 84 1.77 -17.19 -17.25
C LYS A 84 1.59 -15.70 -16.95
N LEU A 85 2.21 -14.87 -17.76
CA LEU A 85 2.02 -13.42 -17.70
C LEU A 85 0.66 -13.05 -18.33
N ARG A 86 -0.19 -12.39 -17.55
CA ARG A 86 -1.51 -11.92 -17.99
C ARG A 86 -1.66 -10.43 -17.70
N VAL A 87 -2.28 -9.73 -18.64
CA VAL A 87 -2.65 -8.34 -18.44
C VAL A 87 -3.72 -8.26 -17.36
N ALA A 88 -3.52 -7.41 -16.37
CA ALA A 88 -4.49 -7.15 -15.30
C ALA A 88 -4.88 -5.67 -15.26
N ASP A 89 -6.08 -5.41 -14.82
CA ASP A 89 -6.52 -4.07 -14.48
C ASP A 89 -5.70 -3.54 -13.31
N VAL A 90 -5.27 -2.30 -13.42
CA VAL A 90 -4.45 -1.64 -12.39
C VAL A 90 -5.06 -0.32 -11.95
N LEU A 91 -4.78 0.04 -10.71
CA LEU A 91 -5.26 1.26 -10.07
C LEU A 91 -4.07 2.04 -9.50
N ASN A 92 -4.04 3.34 -9.69
CA ASN A 92 -3.10 4.20 -8.99
C ASN A 92 -3.53 4.43 -7.52
N SER A 93 -2.72 5.08 -6.72
CA SER A 93 -3.01 5.28 -5.29
C SER A 93 -4.32 6.03 -5.02
N LYS A 94 -4.68 7.00 -5.87
CA LYS A 94 -5.94 7.75 -5.72
C LYS A 94 -7.15 6.86 -5.98
N ASP A 95 -7.08 6.04 -7.02
CA ASP A 95 -8.15 5.13 -7.41
C ASP A 95 -8.30 3.98 -6.43
N VAL A 96 -7.21 3.52 -5.81
CA VAL A 96 -7.26 2.54 -4.72
C VAL A 96 -8.02 3.10 -3.51
N VAL A 97 -7.74 4.35 -3.11
CA VAL A 97 -8.48 5.03 -2.04
C VAL A 97 -9.96 5.22 -2.41
N LEU A 98 -10.23 5.63 -3.64
CA LEU A 98 -11.61 5.80 -4.14
C LEU A 98 -12.37 4.47 -4.12
N LEU A 99 -11.74 3.39 -4.60
CA LEU A 99 -12.31 2.05 -4.56
C LEU A 99 -12.63 1.62 -3.13
N ALA A 100 -11.68 1.75 -2.20
CA ALA A 100 -11.86 1.34 -0.81
C ALA A 100 -12.99 2.10 -0.11
N LYS A 101 -13.11 3.41 -0.34
CA LYS A 101 -14.20 4.24 0.21
C LYS A 101 -15.59 3.86 -0.30
N ASN A 102 -15.69 3.33 -1.51
CA ASN A 102 -16.95 2.94 -2.15
C ASN A 102 -17.14 1.41 -2.20
N TYR A 103 -16.35 0.68 -1.40
CA TYR A 103 -16.44 -0.76 -1.33
C TYR A 103 -17.71 -1.18 -0.56
N PRO A 104 -18.43 -2.25 -1.00
CA PRO A 104 -19.74 -2.58 -0.43
C PRO A 104 -19.72 -3.16 0.99
N ASN A 105 -18.56 -3.39 1.58
CA ASN A 105 -18.45 -3.90 2.95
C ASN A 105 -17.38 -3.17 3.77
N ASN A 106 -17.47 -3.29 5.10
CA ASN A 106 -16.59 -2.59 6.04
C ASN A 106 -15.14 -3.13 6.07
N ARG A 107 -14.86 -4.28 5.47
CA ARG A 107 -13.50 -4.85 5.40
C ARG A 107 -12.55 -3.92 4.64
N ALA A 108 -13.07 -3.12 3.74
CA ALA A 108 -12.29 -2.13 3.02
C ALA A 108 -11.76 -1.00 3.90
N ASN A 109 -12.33 -0.75 5.07
CA ASN A 109 -11.84 0.29 5.99
C ASN A 109 -10.46 -0.09 6.55
N ASP A 110 -10.29 -1.32 7.01
CA ASP A 110 -9.00 -1.81 7.51
C ASP A 110 -7.95 -1.82 6.40
N PHE A 111 -8.36 -2.19 5.18
CA PHE A 111 -7.50 -2.12 4.01
C PHE A 111 -7.12 -0.67 3.68
N LEU A 112 -8.05 0.26 3.73
CA LEU A 112 -7.81 1.68 3.47
C LEU A 112 -6.82 2.26 4.48
N ASP A 113 -6.99 1.94 5.77
CA ASP A 113 -6.08 2.36 6.81
C ASP A 113 -4.67 1.81 6.58
N TRP A 114 -4.55 0.51 6.33
CA TRP A 114 -3.27 -0.10 5.98
C TRP A 114 -2.65 0.55 4.73
N PHE A 115 -3.44 0.77 3.67
CA PHE A 115 -2.95 1.34 2.43
C PHE A 115 -2.48 2.78 2.59
N THR A 116 -3.22 3.58 3.34
CA THR A 116 -2.91 5.00 3.60
C THR A 116 -1.65 5.16 4.46
N TYR A 117 -1.46 4.28 5.45
CA TYR A 117 -0.32 4.31 6.35
C TYR A 117 0.88 3.49 5.86
N SER A 118 0.71 2.64 4.87
CA SER A 118 1.83 1.97 4.20
C SER A 118 2.52 2.93 3.21
N ASP A 119 3.70 2.54 2.70
CA ASP A 119 4.50 3.39 1.79
C ASP A 119 3.85 3.71 0.43
N ASN A 120 2.56 3.49 0.28
CA ASN A 120 1.89 3.62 -0.99
C ASN A 120 1.57 5.08 -1.38
N THR A 121 1.43 5.95 -0.38
CA THR A 121 1.09 7.38 -0.58
C THR A 121 2.25 8.31 -0.26
N ILE A 122 3.22 7.83 0.54
CA ILE A 122 4.42 8.57 0.94
C ILE A 122 5.61 7.73 0.52
N ASP A 123 6.56 8.31 -0.20
CA ASP A 123 7.77 7.58 -0.57
C ASP A 123 8.55 7.13 0.69
N GLY A 124 9.21 5.98 0.60
CA GLY A 124 9.92 5.41 1.73
C GLY A 124 11.06 6.31 2.26
N GLN A 125 11.58 7.23 1.44
CA GLN A 125 12.61 8.19 1.86
C GLN A 125 12.00 9.31 2.70
N SER A 126 10.87 9.87 2.28
CA SER A 126 10.15 10.89 3.04
C SER A 126 9.70 10.37 4.39
N LYS A 127 9.22 9.12 4.43
CA LYS A 127 8.82 8.45 5.66
C LYS A 127 10.01 8.24 6.60
N LYS A 128 11.14 7.77 6.08
CA LYS A 128 12.38 7.59 6.84
C LYS A 128 12.89 8.92 7.40
N LYS A 129 12.86 9.98 6.60
CA LYS A 129 13.27 11.32 7.01
C LYS A 129 12.35 11.89 8.09
N ALA A 130 11.03 11.74 7.95
CA ALA A 130 10.06 12.16 8.96
C ALA A 130 10.25 11.39 10.27
N TYR A 131 10.50 10.08 10.21
CA TYR A 131 10.81 9.26 11.36
C TYR A 131 12.08 9.73 12.08
N GLN A 132 13.17 9.96 11.35
CA GLN A 132 14.43 10.45 11.92
C GLN A 132 14.29 11.83 12.57
N LEU A 133 13.54 12.74 11.93
CA LEU A 133 13.27 14.06 12.48
C LEU A 133 12.46 13.97 13.78
N PHE A 134 11.39 13.17 13.78
CA PHE A 134 10.59 12.94 14.98
C PHE A 134 11.40 12.35 16.11
N GLU A 135 12.19 11.32 15.83
CA GLU A 135 13.07 10.68 16.82
C GLU A 135 14.07 11.68 17.42
N SER A 136 14.70 12.51 16.59
CA SER A 136 15.64 13.52 17.06
C SER A 136 14.99 14.61 17.92
N GLU A 137 13.78 15.06 17.58
CA GLU A 137 13.03 16.03 18.36
C GLU A 137 12.54 15.43 19.69
N LEU A 138 12.03 14.21 19.65
CA LEU A 138 11.57 13.48 20.83
C LEU A 138 12.65 13.35 21.89
N LEU A 139 13.85 12.94 21.46
CA LEU A 139 15.00 12.72 22.36
C LEU A 139 15.56 14.02 22.97
N LYS A 140 15.28 15.19 22.36
CA LYS A 140 15.68 16.49 22.91
C LYS A 140 14.75 17.02 23.98
N THR A 141 13.48 16.63 23.96
CA THR A 141 12.41 17.35 24.67
C THR A 141 11.76 16.54 25.78
N ILE A 142 12.03 15.24 25.92
CA ILE A 142 11.27 14.35 26.77
C ILE A 142 12.15 13.58 27.75
N GLU A 143 11.71 13.47 28.99
CA GLU A 143 12.31 12.61 29.99
C GLU A 143 12.30 11.14 29.52
N PRO A 144 13.40 10.39 29.76
CA PRO A 144 13.57 9.02 29.25
C PRO A 144 12.43 8.07 29.61
N GLU A 145 11.80 8.26 30.75
CA GLU A 145 10.68 7.42 31.23
C GLU A 145 9.41 7.57 30.38
N SER A 146 9.21 8.76 29.80
CA SER A 146 8.05 9.07 28.96
C SER A 146 8.26 8.77 27.48
N ILE A 147 9.50 8.54 27.05
CA ILE A 147 9.88 8.35 25.64
C ILE A 147 9.11 7.18 25.03
N ASN A 148 8.97 6.07 25.76
CA ASN A 148 8.36 4.86 25.22
C ASN A 148 6.90 5.08 24.82
N ILE A 149 6.13 5.71 25.69
CA ILE A 149 4.69 5.94 25.47
C ILE A 149 4.50 6.90 24.29
N LEU A 150 5.16 8.04 24.32
CA LEU A 150 5.01 9.07 23.30
C LEU A 150 5.56 8.65 21.95
N TYR A 151 6.69 7.93 21.96
CA TYR A 151 7.28 7.36 20.74
C TYR A 151 6.31 6.39 20.06
N ASN A 152 5.76 5.43 20.82
CA ASN A 152 4.83 4.47 20.27
C ASN A 152 3.50 5.09 19.81
N MET A 153 3.00 6.07 20.55
CA MET A 153 1.80 6.83 20.16
C MET A 153 2.02 7.55 18.82
N LYS A 154 3.16 8.22 18.67
CA LYS A 154 3.46 8.98 17.45
C LYS A 154 3.75 8.07 16.27
N LEU A 155 4.43 6.95 16.47
CA LEU A 155 4.62 5.95 15.44
C LEU A 155 3.29 5.37 14.96
N LYS A 156 2.36 5.11 15.88
CA LYS A 156 1.03 4.63 15.53
C LYS A 156 0.25 5.69 14.74
N GLU A 157 0.29 6.95 15.16
CA GLU A 157 -0.31 8.08 14.44
C GLU A 157 0.22 8.21 13.00
N TRP A 158 1.52 7.98 12.80
CA TRP A 158 2.15 8.03 11.49
C TRP A 158 2.08 6.71 10.71
N GLY A 159 1.43 5.68 11.25
CA GLY A 159 1.33 4.36 10.64
C GLY A 159 2.66 3.63 10.53
N LEU A 160 3.62 3.94 11.38
CA LEU A 160 4.91 3.27 11.43
C LEU A 160 4.86 2.05 12.38
N ARG A 161 5.71 1.05 12.10
CA ARG A 161 5.78 -0.13 12.96
C ARG A 161 6.29 0.25 14.34
N ILE A 162 5.55 -0.11 15.38
CA ILE A 162 5.93 0.11 16.78
C ILE A 162 7.15 -0.74 17.13
N LYS A 163 8.20 -0.10 17.65
CA LYS A 163 9.39 -0.78 18.18
C LYS A 163 9.43 -0.64 19.70
N PRO A 164 9.85 -1.68 20.44
CA PRO A 164 10.16 -1.55 21.87
C PRO A 164 11.26 -0.52 22.10
N VAL A 165 11.23 0.18 23.23
CA VAL A 165 12.30 1.14 23.60
C VAL A 165 13.66 0.48 23.69
N SER A 166 13.72 -0.79 24.11
CA SER A 166 14.96 -1.57 24.13
C SER A 166 15.66 -1.70 22.78
N GLN A 167 14.95 -1.45 21.68
CA GLN A 167 15.51 -1.45 20.32
C GLN A 167 15.89 -0.03 19.83
N LEU A 168 15.65 0.99 20.65
CA LEU A 168 16.11 2.34 20.38
C LEU A 168 17.56 2.44 20.83
N ASP A 169 18.43 2.84 19.92
CA ASP A 169 19.83 3.09 20.22
C ASP A 169 19.97 4.51 20.85
N LEU A 170 19.51 4.64 22.08
CA LEU A 170 19.51 5.90 22.82
C LEU A 170 20.92 6.47 23.00
N TYR A 171 21.93 5.61 23.05
CA TYR A 171 23.32 6.01 23.18
C TYR A 171 23.86 6.77 21.95
N LYS A 172 23.27 6.57 20.79
CA LYS A 172 23.62 7.30 19.57
C LYS A 172 23.34 8.79 19.65
N TYR A 173 22.42 9.18 20.53
CA TYR A 173 21.94 10.56 20.66
C TYR A 173 22.46 11.25 21.93
N GLY A 174 23.37 10.63 22.67
CA GLY A 174 24.03 11.24 23.84
C GLY A 174 23.10 11.41 25.05
N VAL A 175 22.09 10.55 25.16
CA VAL A 175 21.18 10.52 26.32
C VAL A 175 21.64 9.48 27.33
#